data_cafa08ea3ebddc8d74ba276e97c370db
#
_entry.id   cafa08ea3ebddc8d74ba276e97c370db
#
_cell.length_a   1.000
_cell.length_b   1.000
_cell.length_c   1.000
_cell.angle_alpha   90.00
_cell.angle_beta   90.00
_cell.angle_gamma   90.00
#
_symmetry.space_group_name_H-M   'P 1'
#
loop_
_entity.id
_entity.type
_entity.pdbx_description
1 polymer ?
#
loop_
_entity_poly.entity_id
_entity_poly.type
_entity_poly.pdbx_seq_one_letter_code
_entity_poly.pdbx_strand_id
1 'polypeptide(L)'
;GFDAASPRYDLMVDLPTEGEIKGAITALVGGGLVLAEIVGTGAPLTQKRPPIGPIGDNKLLPAEVKLQNAVRRDIVITGGAVRPKDKPEAEPVFTGDPAKVWSVNGVSGAAGAAPFFSVKRGQVVVLAIRNDTAFPQAIHLHGHAFRLLHPLDDGWEPYWLDTFQLLEGR
;
A
#
# COMPACT_ATOMS: atom_id res chain seq x y z
N GLY A 1 9.03 11.49 8.82
CA GLY A 1 7.68 10.98 8.98
C GLY A 1 7.40 9.99 7.86
N PHE A 2 7.06 8.76 8.18
CA PHE A 2 6.56 7.82 7.20
C PHE A 2 5.09 8.16 6.96
N ASP A 3 4.76 8.78 5.85
CA ASP A 3 3.43 8.68 5.31
C ASP A 3 3.33 7.32 4.63
N ALA A 4 3.05 6.30 5.43
CA ALA A 4 2.61 5.02 4.91
C ALA A 4 1.18 5.18 4.42
N ALA A 5 1.00 5.90 3.32
CA ALA A 5 -0.26 5.97 2.65
C ALA A 5 -0.54 4.58 2.07
N SER A 6 -1.30 3.76 2.78
CA SER A 6 -1.90 2.59 2.18
C SER A 6 -2.84 3.10 1.08
N PRO A 7 -2.72 2.66 -0.18
CA PRO A 7 -3.63 3.07 -1.24
C PRO A 7 -5.07 2.54 -1.07
N ARG A 8 -5.30 1.72 -0.05
CA ARG A 8 -6.61 1.18 0.28
C ARG A 8 -7.06 1.65 1.66
N TYR A 9 -8.24 2.24 1.70
CA TYR A 9 -8.93 2.63 2.93
C TYR A 9 -10.30 1.96 2.96
N ASP A 10 -10.57 1.23 4.02
CA ASP A 10 -11.90 0.67 4.29
C ASP A 10 -12.63 1.65 5.21
N LEU A 11 -13.72 2.24 4.71
CA LEU A 11 -14.52 3.22 5.43
C LEU A 11 -15.84 2.59 5.89
N MET A 12 -16.14 2.72 7.16
CA MET A 12 -17.48 2.44 7.68
C MET A 12 -18.27 3.74 7.76
N VAL A 13 -19.37 3.79 7.05
CA VAL A 13 -20.22 4.97 6.99
C VAL A 13 -21.56 4.65 7.65
N ASP A 14 -21.90 5.41 8.69
CA ASP A 14 -23.22 5.36 9.29
C ASP A 14 -24.12 6.34 8.54
N LEU A 15 -25.13 5.80 7.87
CA LEU A 15 -26.09 6.63 7.16
C LEU A 15 -27.16 7.12 8.14
N PRO A 16 -27.42 8.44 8.19
CA PRO A 16 -28.47 8.98 9.03
C PRO A 16 -29.85 8.35 8.75
N THR A 17 -30.69 8.33 9.76
CA THR A 17 -32.01 7.72 9.70
C THR A 17 -33.05 8.62 9.04
N GLU A 18 -32.70 9.83 8.66
CA GLU A 18 -33.60 10.90 8.20
C GLU A 18 -33.51 11.08 6.69
N GLY A 19 -34.54 10.63 5.97
CA GLY A 19 -34.79 11.05 4.59
C GLY A 19 -33.72 10.67 3.54
N GLU A 20 -33.84 11.31 2.39
CA GLU A 20 -32.82 11.19 1.33
C GLU A 20 -31.55 11.93 1.71
N ILE A 21 -30.43 11.18 1.74
CA ILE A 21 -29.13 11.72 2.08
C ILE A 21 -28.24 11.63 0.85
N LYS A 22 -27.52 12.72 0.63
CA LYS A 22 -26.43 12.76 -0.34
C LYS A 22 -25.13 13.06 0.40
N GLY A 23 -24.18 12.19 0.28
CA GLY A 23 -22.80 12.36 0.75
C GLY A 23 -21.81 12.16 -0.38
N ALA A 24 -20.62 12.70 -0.24
CA ALA A 24 -19.56 12.49 -1.22
C ALA A 24 -18.29 12.01 -0.53
N ILE A 25 -17.58 11.08 -1.18
CA ILE A 25 -16.20 10.75 -0.87
C ILE A 25 -15.34 11.62 -1.76
N THR A 26 -14.58 12.51 -1.15
CA THR A 26 -13.77 13.50 -1.88
C THR A 26 -12.30 13.31 -1.56
N ALA A 27 -11.46 13.16 -2.59
CA ALA A 27 -10.02 13.25 -2.42
C ALA A 27 -9.61 14.73 -2.30
N LEU A 28 -8.88 15.06 -1.24
CA LEU A 28 -8.43 16.43 -0.96
C LEU A 28 -7.14 16.80 -1.72
N VAL A 29 -6.96 16.25 -2.92
CA VAL A 29 -5.84 16.57 -3.80
C VAL A 29 -6.28 17.47 -4.93
N GLY A 30 -5.48 18.44 -5.30
CA GLY A 30 -5.74 19.32 -6.46
C GLY A 30 -7.01 20.16 -6.38
N GLY A 31 -7.45 20.52 -5.16
CA GLY A 31 -8.66 21.35 -4.96
C GLY A 31 -9.94 20.56 -4.66
N GLY A 32 -9.82 19.24 -4.50
CA GLY A 32 -10.93 18.35 -4.15
C GLY A 32 -11.55 17.67 -5.38
N LEU A 33 -11.37 16.36 -5.49
CA LEU A 33 -11.98 15.53 -6.51
C LEU A 33 -13.03 14.62 -5.88
N VAL A 34 -14.28 14.71 -6.31
CA VAL A 34 -15.33 13.77 -5.88
C VAL A 34 -15.05 12.40 -6.52
N LEU A 35 -14.75 11.41 -5.68
CA LEU A 35 -14.47 10.03 -6.11
C LEU A 35 -15.73 9.19 -6.20
N ALA A 36 -16.68 9.43 -5.29
CA ALA A 36 -17.94 8.71 -5.26
C ALA A 36 -19.04 9.54 -4.58
N GLU A 37 -20.26 9.36 -5.00
CA GLU A 37 -21.44 9.88 -4.31
C GLU A 37 -22.16 8.76 -3.57
N ILE A 38 -22.58 9.03 -2.35
CA ILE A 38 -23.38 8.13 -1.53
C ILE A 38 -24.81 8.71 -1.50
N VAL A 39 -25.75 7.95 -2.01
CA VAL A 39 -27.15 8.35 -2.03
C VAL A 39 -27.95 7.34 -1.22
N GLY A 40 -28.55 7.80 -0.12
CA GLY A 40 -29.53 7.02 0.63
C GLY A 40 -30.88 7.09 -0.05
N THR A 41 -31.49 5.94 -0.30
CA THR A 41 -32.84 5.85 -0.88
C THR A 41 -33.72 5.00 0.03
N GLY A 42 -35.01 5.34 0.11
CA GLY A 42 -35.98 4.59 0.86
C GLY A 42 -36.53 5.34 2.08
N ALA A 43 -37.41 4.66 2.82
CA ALA A 43 -38.00 5.23 4.03
C ALA A 43 -36.96 5.32 5.16
N PRO A 44 -37.03 6.36 6.00
CA PRO A 44 -36.15 6.47 7.16
C PRO A 44 -36.33 5.28 8.11
N LEU A 45 -35.26 4.87 8.77
CA LEU A 45 -35.31 3.81 9.76
C LEU A 45 -36.14 4.29 10.98
N THR A 46 -37.07 3.48 11.39
CA THR A 46 -37.91 3.76 12.57
C THR A 46 -37.17 3.57 13.89
N GLN A 47 -36.03 2.87 13.85
CA GLN A 47 -35.25 2.55 15.03
C GLN A 47 -33.83 3.05 14.89
N LYS A 48 -33.35 3.81 15.87
CA LYS A 48 -31.95 4.28 15.91
C LYS A 48 -30.99 3.10 16.07
N ARG A 49 -30.04 2.99 15.17
CA ARG A 49 -28.99 1.99 15.30
C ARG A 49 -27.99 2.37 16.40
N PRO A 50 -27.38 1.39 17.06
CA PRO A 50 -26.26 1.68 17.95
C PRO A 50 -25.10 2.28 17.13
N PRO A 51 -24.23 3.09 17.74
CA PRO A 51 -23.02 3.59 17.07
C PRO A 51 -22.19 2.44 16.48
N ILE A 52 -21.58 2.68 15.33
CA ILE A 52 -20.65 1.72 14.74
C ILE A 52 -19.46 1.55 15.70
N GLY A 53 -19.25 0.33 16.16
CA GLY A 53 -18.07 -0.02 16.95
C GLY A 53 -16.80 -0.14 16.07
N PRO A 54 -15.61 -0.24 16.67
CA PRO A 54 -14.38 -0.51 15.94
C PRO A 54 -14.48 -1.85 15.20
N ILE A 55 -13.84 -1.92 14.04
CA ILE A 55 -13.66 -3.18 13.32
C ILE A 55 -12.80 -4.10 14.21
N GLY A 56 -13.32 -5.27 14.51
CA GLY A 56 -12.59 -6.26 15.31
C GLY A 56 -11.38 -6.81 14.58
N ASP A 57 -10.44 -7.37 15.33
CA ASP A 57 -9.24 -8.00 14.78
C ASP A 57 -9.58 -9.15 13.82
N ASN A 58 -8.87 -9.21 12.69
CA ASN A 58 -8.97 -10.33 11.78
C ASN A 58 -8.29 -11.57 12.39
N LYS A 59 -9.09 -12.53 12.86
CA LYS A 59 -8.62 -13.77 13.48
C LYS A 59 -7.83 -14.70 12.55
N LEU A 60 -7.83 -14.44 11.25
CA LEU A 60 -7.03 -15.18 10.27
C LEU A 60 -5.57 -14.69 10.22
N LEU A 61 -5.30 -13.53 10.79
CA LEU A 61 -3.95 -12.98 10.87
C LEU A 61 -3.31 -13.36 12.21
N PRO A 62 -2.00 -13.63 12.25
CA PRO A 62 -1.32 -13.98 13.49
C PRO A 62 -1.27 -12.78 14.44
N ALA A 63 -1.55 -13.02 15.72
CA ALA A 63 -1.43 -12.01 16.76
C ALA A 63 0.03 -11.54 16.94
N GLU A 64 0.99 -12.45 16.75
CA GLU A 64 2.42 -12.20 16.89
C GLU A 64 3.19 -12.73 15.66
N VAL A 65 4.22 -11.99 15.25
CA VAL A 65 5.14 -12.40 14.19
C VAL A 65 6.54 -12.55 14.80
N LYS A 66 7.09 -13.75 14.77
CA LYS A 66 8.40 -14.07 15.36
C LYS A 66 9.51 -13.89 14.34
N LEU A 67 10.36 -12.88 14.53
CA LEU A 67 11.44 -12.53 13.61
C LEU A 67 12.71 -13.40 13.74
N GLN A 68 12.88 -14.13 14.85
CA GLN A 68 14.15 -14.81 15.19
C GLN A 68 14.61 -15.78 14.09
N ASN A 69 13.66 -16.44 13.42
CA ASN A 69 13.96 -17.41 12.35
C ASN A 69 13.40 -16.98 11.00
N ALA A 70 13.21 -15.67 10.82
CA ALA A 70 12.68 -15.14 9.57
C ALA A 70 13.71 -15.28 8.42
N VAL A 71 13.22 -15.65 7.26
CA VAL A 71 14.00 -15.57 6.02
C VAL A 71 14.08 -14.10 5.61
N ARG A 72 15.30 -13.57 5.50
CA ARG A 72 15.52 -12.18 5.08
C ARG A 72 15.89 -12.14 3.60
N ARG A 73 15.29 -11.21 2.84
CA ARG A 73 15.56 -10.99 1.42
C ARG A 73 15.57 -9.51 1.12
N ASP A 74 16.53 -9.11 0.28
CA ASP A 74 16.62 -7.75 -0.23
C ASP A 74 15.93 -7.67 -1.59
N ILE A 75 15.14 -6.64 -1.76
CA ILE A 75 14.47 -6.30 -3.01
C ILE A 75 14.89 -4.90 -3.40
N VAL A 76 15.43 -4.76 -4.59
CA VAL A 76 15.85 -3.47 -5.14
C VAL A 76 15.04 -3.17 -6.38
N ILE A 77 14.33 -2.06 -6.34
CA ILE A 77 13.54 -1.57 -7.47
C ILE A 77 14.36 -0.51 -8.19
N THR A 78 14.57 -0.70 -9.47
CA THR A 78 15.33 0.21 -10.33
C THR A 78 14.58 0.47 -11.64
N GLY A 79 15.13 1.41 -12.45
CA GLY A 79 14.57 1.74 -13.77
C GLY A 79 13.71 2.99 -13.75
N GLY A 80 12.85 3.11 -14.74
CA GLY A 80 12.05 4.30 -14.96
C GLY A 80 12.84 5.47 -15.55
N ALA A 81 12.26 6.66 -15.49
CA ALA A 81 12.92 7.88 -15.88
C ALA A 81 13.97 8.29 -14.83
N VAL A 82 15.06 8.84 -15.26
CA VAL A 82 16.14 9.33 -14.40
C VAL A 82 16.33 10.84 -14.59
N ARG A 83 16.72 11.52 -13.52
CA ARG A 83 17.13 12.93 -13.61
C ARG A 83 18.58 13.02 -14.03
N PRO A 84 18.93 13.94 -14.93
CA PRO A 84 20.33 14.22 -15.25
C PRO A 84 21.09 14.62 -13.96
N LYS A 85 22.26 14.05 -13.75
CA LYS A 85 23.08 14.31 -12.55
C LYS A 85 23.51 15.78 -12.43
N ASP A 86 23.69 16.44 -13.55
CA ASP A 86 24.09 17.84 -13.67
C ASP A 86 22.90 18.82 -13.54
N LYS A 87 21.66 18.30 -13.55
CA LYS A 87 20.42 19.08 -13.45
C LYS A 87 19.41 18.37 -12.55
N PRO A 88 19.62 18.34 -11.25
CA PRO A 88 18.76 17.62 -10.31
C PRO A 88 17.32 18.16 -10.23
N GLU A 89 17.11 19.41 -10.65
CA GLU A 89 15.79 20.06 -10.75
C GLU A 89 15.05 19.73 -12.04
N ALA A 90 15.70 19.13 -13.04
CA ALA A 90 15.06 18.80 -14.29
C ALA A 90 14.06 17.65 -14.13
N GLU A 91 13.04 17.64 -14.97
CA GLU A 91 12.11 16.53 -15.04
C GLU A 91 12.82 15.23 -15.40
N PRO A 92 12.48 14.11 -14.77
CA PRO A 92 13.07 12.81 -15.10
C PRO A 92 12.72 12.40 -16.53
N VAL A 93 13.70 11.90 -17.26
CA VAL A 93 13.53 11.43 -18.64
C VAL A 93 13.79 9.93 -18.72
N PHE A 94 12.88 9.21 -19.38
CA PHE A 94 13.04 7.80 -19.66
C PHE A 94 13.62 7.61 -21.07
N THR A 95 14.77 6.96 -21.14
CA THR A 95 15.48 6.70 -22.41
C THR A 95 15.61 5.22 -22.72
N GLY A 96 15.00 4.35 -21.91
CA GLY A 96 15.08 2.90 -22.06
C GLY A 96 14.01 2.29 -22.94
N ASP A 97 13.90 0.95 -22.89
CA ASP A 97 12.87 0.18 -23.57
C ASP A 97 11.53 0.31 -22.82
N PRO A 98 10.46 0.83 -23.42
CA PRO A 98 9.15 0.97 -22.79
C PRO A 98 8.55 -0.35 -22.28
N ALA A 99 8.96 -1.50 -22.81
CA ALA A 99 8.53 -2.81 -22.32
C ALA A 99 9.24 -3.24 -21.03
N LYS A 100 10.29 -2.51 -20.62
CA LYS A 100 11.17 -2.86 -19.49
C LYS A 100 11.40 -1.64 -18.59
N VAL A 101 10.37 -0.87 -18.34
CA VAL A 101 10.48 0.39 -17.58
C VAL A 101 11.02 0.14 -16.18
N TRP A 102 10.50 -0.87 -15.49
CA TRP A 102 10.86 -1.18 -14.12
C TRP A 102 11.59 -2.51 -14.02
N SER A 103 12.49 -2.60 -13.07
CA SER A 103 13.25 -3.81 -12.77
C SER A 103 13.22 -4.09 -11.26
N VAL A 104 13.03 -5.33 -10.90
CA VAL A 104 13.16 -5.84 -9.54
C VAL A 104 14.37 -6.77 -9.50
N ASN A 105 15.37 -6.43 -8.72
CA ASN A 105 16.65 -7.17 -8.64
C ASN A 105 17.27 -7.47 -10.02
N GLY A 106 17.19 -6.50 -10.94
CA GLY A 106 17.74 -6.62 -12.29
C GLY A 106 16.86 -7.38 -13.29
N VAL A 107 15.69 -7.87 -12.89
CA VAL A 107 14.75 -8.56 -13.78
C VAL A 107 13.61 -7.63 -14.17
N SER A 108 13.35 -7.50 -15.48
CA SER A 108 12.28 -6.66 -16.03
C SER A 108 11.35 -7.47 -16.92
N GLY A 109 10.08 -7.06 -16.99
CA GLY A 109 9.10 -7.46 -18.02
C GLY A 109 8.72 -8.93 -18.05
N ALA A 110 8.98 -9.68 -17.01
CA ALA A 110 8.82 -11.13 -17.06
C ALA A 110 7.49 -11.62 -16.48
N ALA A 111 6.44 -11.56 -17.27
CA ALA A 111 5.29 -12.44 -17.02
C ALA A 111 5.79 -13.89 -17.14
N GLY A 112 5.77 -14.65 -16.03
CA GLY A 112 6.24 -16.05 -16.00
C GLY A 112 7.71 -16.24 -15.62
N ALA A 113 8.39 -15.23 -15.09
CA ALA A 113 9.70 -15.42 -14.48
C ALA A 113 9.67 -16.44 -13.35
N ALA A 114 10.77 -17.13 -13.14
CA ALA A 114 10.95 -18.00 -11.98
C ALA A 114 10.70 -17.23 -10.68
N PRO A 115 10.13 -17.88 -9.64
CA PRO A 115 9.98 -17.25 -8.34
C PRO A 115 11.31 -16.70 -7.83
N PHE A 116 11.31 -15.49 -7.29
CA PHE A 116 12.50 -14.86 -6.75
C PHE A 116 13.11 -15.68 -5.59
N PHE A 117 12.26 -16.31 -4.79
CA PHE A 117 12.64 -17.27 -3.77
C PHE A 117 11.44 -18.14 -3.40
N SER A 118 11.69 -19.23 -2.69
CA SER A 118 10.67 -20.11 -2.14
C SER A 118 10.85 -20.29 -0.64
N VAL A 119 9.75 -20.37 0.09
CA VAL A 119 9.73 -20.60 1.53
C VAL A 119 8.69 -21.63 1.89
N LYS A 120 8.82 -22.26 3.05
CA LYS A 120 7.80 -23.18 3.57
C LYS A 120 6.59 -22.39 4.06
N ARG A 121 5.40 -22.97 3.92
CA ARG A 121 4.18 -22.40 4.48
C ARG A 121 4.33 -22.17 5.98
N GLY A 122 3.90 -21.03 6.47
CA GLY A 122 4.03 -20.63 7.87
C GLY A 122 5.40 -20.04 8.25
N GLN A 123 6.34 -19.99 7.32
CA GLN A 123 7.62 -19.36 7.58
C GLN A 123 7.52 -17.83 7.48
N VAL A 124 8.06 -17.14 8.47
CA VAL A 124 8.13 -15.68 8.46
C VAL A 124 9.19 -15.22 7.46
N VAL A 125 8.84 -14.21 6.69
CA VAL A 125 9.73 -13.56 5.72
C VAL A 125 9.84 -12.08 6.05
N VAL A 126 11.05 -11.56 6.04
CA VAL A 126 11.34 -10.12 6.10
C VAL A 126 11.89 -9.68 4.76
N LEU A 127 11.24 -8.72 4.15
CA LEU A 127 11.67 -8.10 2.90
C LEU A 127 12.24 -6.71 3.20
N ALA A 128 13.51 -6.50 2.92
CA ALA A 128 14.11 -5.17 2.90
C ALA A 128 13.99 -4.64 1.46
N ILE A 129 13.08 -3.68 1.28
CA ILE A 129 12.77 -3.16 -0.06
C ILE A 129 13.36 -1.78 -0.20
N ARG A 130 14.14 -1.58 -1.26
CA ARG A 130 14.77 -0.30 -1.59
C ARG A 130 14.28 0.19 -2.95
N ASN A 131 13.88 1.45 -2.99
CA ASN A 131 13.45 2.13 -4.21
C ASN A 131 14.57 3.03 -4.75
N ASP A 132 15.33 2.54 -5.71
CA ASP A 132 16.39 3.28 -6.40
C ASP A 132 15.87 4.00 -7.66
N THR A 133 14.55 4.21 -7.76
CA THR A 133 13.94 4.95 -8.86
C THR A 133 13.77 6.43 -8.52
N ALA A 134 13.40 7.25 -9.50
CA ALA A 134 13.12 8.67 -9.30
C ALA A 134 11.66 8.96 -8.90
N PHE A 135 10.88 7.91 -8.60
CA PHE A 135 9.44 8.04 -8.30
C PHE A 135 9.04 7.20 -7.11
N PRO A 136 8.03 7.63 -6.34
CA PRO A 136 7.39 6.77 -5.36
C PRO A 136 6.83 5.51 -6.04
N GLN A 137 6.96 4.37 -5.37
CA GLN A 137 6.46 3.08 -5.84
C GLN A 137 5.38 2.56 -4.90
N ALA A 138 4.27 2.07 -5.44
CA ALA A 138 3.29 1.32 -4.68
C ALA A 138 3.67 -0.15 -4.65
N ILE A 139 3.94 -0.68 -3.47
CA ILE A 139 4.33 -2.07 -3.27
C ILE A 139 3.14 -2.86 -2.75
N HIS A 140 2.71 -3.84 -3.53
CA HIS A 140 1.62 -4.74 -3.18
C HIS A 140 2.12 -6.18 -3.10
N LEU A 141 1.80 -6.87 -2.01
CA LEU A 141 2.01 -8.31 -1.88
C LEU A 141 0.70 -9.05 -2.15
N HIS A 142 0.54 -9.51 -3.38
CA HIS A 142 -0.69 -10.17 -3.79
C HIS A 142 -0.97 -11.43 -2.96
N GLY A 143 -2.16 -11.45 -2.33
CA GLY A 143 -2.61 -12.57 -1.50
C GLY A 143 -1.96 -12.67 -0.11
N HIS A 144 -1.21 -11.66 0.32
CA HIS A 144 -0.56 -11.63 1.63
C HIS A 144 -0.78 -10.29 2.33
N ALA A 145 -0.96 -10.35 3.64
CA ALA A 145 -0.87 -9.20 4.51
C ALA A 145 0.51 -9.16 5.19
N PHE A 146 1.00 -7.96 5.46
CA PHE A 146 2.29 -7.74 6.11
C PHE A 146 2.21 -6.61 7.14
N ARG A 147 3.23 -6.48 7.96
CA ARG A 147 3.46 -5.32 8.82
C ARG A 147 4.72 -4.60 8.39
N LEU A 148 4.70 -3.28 8.42
CA LEU A 148 5.93 -2.49 8.23
C LEU A 148 6.77 -2.56 9.51
N LEU A 149 8.05 -2.87 9.34
CA LEU A 149 9.03 -2.79 10.41
C LEU A 149 9.55 -1.37 10.51
N HIS A 150 9.81 -0.93 11.72
CA HIS A 150 10.48 0.33 11.95
C HIS A 150 11.91 0.29 11.38
N PRO A 151 12.50 1.40 10.88
CA PRO A 151 13.85 1.42 10.33
C PRO A 151 14.93 0.90 11.29
N LEU A 152 14.70 1.00 12.60
CA LEU A 152 15.60 0.51 13.64
C LEU A 152 15.33 -0.93 14.04
N ASP A 153 14.40 -1.63 13.37
CA ASP A 153 14.00 -3.02 13.68
C ASP A 153 13.53 -3.21 15.13
N ASP A 154 13.07 -2.13 15.79
CA ASP A 154 12.68 -2.09 17.21
C ASP A 154 11.16 -2.07 17.41
N GLY A 155 10.39 -2.09 16.35
CA GLY A 155 8.93 -2.10 16.39
C GLY A 155 8.30 -2.25 15.02
N TRP A 156 6.99 -2.39 15.06
CA TRP A 156 6.16 -2.45 13.86
C TRP A 156 5.00 -1.49 13.94
N GLU A 157 4.51 -1.13 12.76
CA GLU A 157 3.20 -0.51 12.70
C GLU A 157 2.13 -1.45 13.28
N PRO A 158 1.17 -0.93 14.08
CA PRO A 158 0.21 -1.75 14.82
C PRO A 158 -0.83 -2.44 13.95
N TYR A 159 -0.82 -2.21 12.65
CA TYR A 159 -1.84 -2.70 11.72
C TYR A 159 -1.24 -3.53 10.60
N TRP A 160 -2.08 -4.36 9.98
CA TRP A 160 -1.74 -5.15 8.81
C TRP A 160 -2.07 -4.38 7.54
N LEU A 161 -1.17 -4.48 6.57
CA LEU A 161 -1.26 -3.88 5.25
C LEU A 161 -1.16 -4.96 4.18
N ASP A 162 -1.67 -4.69 3.00
CA ASP A 162 -1.41 -5.45 1.78
C ASP A 162 -0.66 -4.63 0.74
N THR A 163 -0.60 -3.32 0.94
CA THR A 163 0.03 -2.36 0.05
C THR A 163 0.59 -1.19 0.85
N PHE A 164 1.73 -0.67 0.45
CA PHE A 164 2.29 0.57 0.99
C PHE A 164 3.02 1.36 -0.09
N GLN A 165 3.20 2.64 0.16
CA GLN A 165 3.99 3.52 -0.70
C GLN A 165 5.43 3.57 -0.21
N LEU A 166 6.37 3.33 -1.11
CA LEU A 166 7.80 3.46 -0.87
C LEU A 166 8.32 4.66 -1.66
N LEU A 167 8.77 5.69 -0.95
CA LEU A 167 9.32 6.89 -1.57
C LEU A 167 10.62 6.59 -2.30
N GLU A 168 10.99 7.47 -3.23
CA GLU A 168 12.27 7.41 -3.94
C GLU A 168 13.47 7.54 -2.99
N GLY A 169 14.53 6.81 -3.27
CA GLY A 169 15.77 6.84 -2.49
C GLY A 169 15.65 6.25 -1.06
N ARG A 170 14.63 5.42 -0.83
CA ARG A 170 14.36 4.77 0.47
C ARG A 170 14.50 3.26 0.34
#